data_403b27c8183a2c9948e3fba353799006
#
_entry.id   403b27c8183a2c9948e3fba353799006
#
_cell.length_a   1.000
_cell.length_b   1.000
_cell.length_c   1.000
_cell.angle_alpha   90.00
_cell.angle_beta   90.00
_cell.angle_gamma   90.00
#
_symmetry.space_group_name_H-M   'P 1'
#
loop_
_entity.id
_entity.type
_entity.pdbx_description
1 polymer ?
#
loop_
_entity_poly.entity_id
_entity_poly.type
_entity_poly.pdbx_seq_one_letter_code
_entity_poly.pdbx_strand_id
1 'polypeptide(L)'
;MERKILRFLFFLGIGLLPVIFRKKPAKDWFLVFFFKGYLSSFVDSLVTSEKWLNFPVRFLPKHFQINILFDYLLFPITCVAYNQISQHSKLPGIILKAFYFSIPMTFIEVLLEKYTNLIKYNKDWHWYDTLLTEACTFLLSRTCIGFVRKLDKDNKKQSFL
;
A
#
# COMPACT_ATOMS: atom_id res chain seq x y z
N MET A 1 6.56 -4.05 23.67
CA MET A 1 7.10 -3.04 22.74
C MET A 1 6.22 -2.96 21.49
N GLU A 2 5.94 -4.04 20.83
CA GLU A 2 5.20 -4.13 19.55
C GLU A 2 3.79 -3.53 19.58
N ARG A 3 3.03 -3.79 20.64
CA ARG A 3 1.67 -3.20 20.80
C ARG A 3 1.69 -1.67 20.91
N LYS A 4 2.76 -1.08 21.44
CA LYS A 4 2.93 0.39 21.48
C LYS A 4 3.21 0.92 20.09
N ILE A 5 4.05 0.23 19.31
CA ILE A 5 4.33 0.56 17.90
C ILE A 5 3.04 0.50 17.08
N LEU A 6 2.26 -0.58 17.18
CA LEU A 6 0.99 -0.71 16.47
C LEU A 6 -0.01 0.40 16.80
N ARG A 7 -0.12 0.78 18.09
CA ARG A 7 -1.00 1.90 18.50
C ARG A 7 -0.51 3.23 17.94
N PHE A 8 0.78 3.50 18.02
CA PHE A 8 1.37 4.71 17.44
C PHE A 8 1.11 4.79 15.93
N LEU A 9 1.38 3.72 15.19
CA LEU A 9 1.14 3.63 13.74
C LEU A 9 -0.35 3.79 13.39
N PHE A 10 -1.25 3.26 14.22
CA PHE A 10 -2.69 3.44 14.04
C PHE A 10 -3.10 4.92 14.14
N PHE A 11 -2.71 5.61 15.21
CA PHE A 11 -3.04 7.03 15.38
C PHE A 11 -2.36 7.91 14.33
N LEU A 12 -1.12 7.59 13.97
CA LEU A 12 -0.41 8.27 12.87
C LEU A 12 -1.17 8.09 11.55
N GLY A 13 -1.59 6.87 11.22
CA GLY A 13 -2.36 6.58 10.02
C GLY A 13 -3.69 7.35 9.99
N ILE A 14 -4.47 7.30 11.08
CA ILE A 14 -5.73 8.07 11.17
C ILE A 14 -5.48 9.58 11.01
N GLY A 15 -4.42 10.12 11.61
CA GLY A 15 -4.07 11.55 11.48
C GLY A 15 -3.65 11.94 10.06
N LEU A 16 -3.09 11.02 9.28
CA LEU A 16 -2.68 11.27 7.89
C LEU A 16 -3.85 11.22 6.90
N LEU A 17 -4.95 10.52 7.20
CA LEU A 17 -6.09 10.39 6.30
C LEU A 17 -6.64 11.75 5.81
N PRO A 18 -6.96 12.73 6.69
CA PRO A 18 -7.45 14.02 6.22
C PRO A 18 -6.43 14.76 5.36
N VAL A 19 -5.14 14.57 5.61
CA VAL A 19 -4.06 15.22 4.84
C VAL A 19 -4.03 14.72 3.40
N ILE A 20 -4.06 13.39 3.20
CA ILE A 20 -3.97 12.80 1.85
C ILE A 20 -5.23 13.04 1.02
N PHE A 21 -6.42 13.13 1.66
CA PHE A 21 -7.68 13.36 0.94
C PHE A 21 -7.99 14.83 0.66
N ARG A 22 -7.20 15.79 1.19
CA ARG A 22 -7.38 17.23 0.87
C ARG A 22 -7.09 17.57 -0.59
N LYS A 23 -6.21 16.83 -1.28
CA LYS A 23 -5.91 17.07 -2.69
C LYS A 23 -7.09 16.68 -3.59
N LYS A 24 -7.40 17.53 -4.57
CA LYS A 24 -8.39 17.22 -5.61
C LYS A 24 -7.76 16.41 -6.75
N PRO A 25 -8.51 15.51 -7.41
CA PRO A 25 -9.88 15.09 -7.12
C PRO A 25 -9.93 14.01 -6.03
N ALA A 26 -10.67 14.27 -4.96
CA ALA A 26 -10.72 13.37 -3.80
C ALA A 26 -11.25 11.97 -4.15
N LYS A 27 -12.21 11.86 -5.09
CA LYS A 27 -12.76 10.58 -5.56
C LYS A 27 -11.68 9.59 -6.04
N ASP A 28 -10.67 10.08 -6.74
CA ASP A 28 -9.60 9.25 -7.28
C ASP A 28 -8.74 8.69 -6.13
N TRP A 29 -8.50 9.49 -5.08
CA TRP A 29 -7.70 9.08 -3.94
C TRP A 29 -8.42 8.07 -3.05
N PHE A 30 -9.75 8.21 -2.89
CA PHE A 30 -10.58 7.18 -2.25
C PHE A 30 -10.52 5.88 -3.05
N LEU A 31 -10.65 5.93 -4.38
CA LEU A 31 -10.55 4.74 -5.22
C LEU A 31 -9.19 4.05 -5.08
N VAL A 32 -8.09 4.82 -5.16
CA VAL A 32 -6.73 4.28 -4.96
C VAL A 32 -6.59 3.66 -3.58
N PHE A 33 -7.10 4.32 -2.53
CA PHE A 33 -7.02 3.85 -1.16
C PHE A 33 -7.71 2.49 -0.98
N PHE A 34 -8.95 2.36 -1.40
CA PHE A 34 -9.70 1.11 -1.27
C PHE A 34 -9.18 0.02 -2.19
N PHE A 35 -8.82 0.35 -3.43
CA PHE A 35 -8.22 -0.60 -4.35
C PHE A 35 -6.92 -1.18 -3.77
N LYS A 36 -6.06 -0.31 -3.21
CA LYS A 36 -4.81 -0.76 -2.59
C LYS A 36 -5.04 -1.59 -1.34
N GLY A 37 -5.98 -1.21 -0.49
CA GLY A 37 -6.34 -2.01 0.69
C GLY A 37 -6.80 -3.41 0.32
N TYR A 38 -7.65 -3.54 -0.70
CA TYR A 38 -8.07 -4.83 -1.24
C TYR A 38 -6.87 -5.63 -1.81
N LEU A 39 -6.07 -4.99 -2.67
CA LEU A 39 -4.93 -5.64 -3.31
C LEU A 39 -3.88 -6.11 -2.29
N SER A 40 -3.55 -5.28 -1.29
CA SER A 40 -2.61 -5.65 -0.23
C SER A 40 -3.11 -6.84 0.57
N SER A 41 -4.34 -6.80 1.06
CA SER A 41 -4.88 -7.89 1.87
C SER A 41 -5.01 -9.19 1.09
N PHE A 42 -5.28 -9.11 -0.22
CA PHE A 42 -5.29 -10.29 -1.10
C PHE A 42 -3.89 -10.91 -1.22
N VAL A 43 -2.88 -10.09 -1.54
CA VAL A 43 -1.49 -10.56 -1.66
C VAL A 43 -0.99 -11.10 -0.32
N ASP A 44 -1.18 -10.38 0.78
CA ASP A 44 -0.75 -10.81 2.11
C ASP A 44 -1.44 -12.10 2.57
N SER A 45 -2.71 -12.27 2.20
CA SER A 45 -3.43 -13.52 2.49
C SER A 45 -2.82 -14.70 1.75
N LEU A 46 -2.43 -14.55 0.47
CA LEU A 46 -1.74 -15.58 -0.30
C LEU A 46 -0.37 -15.91 0.31
N VAL A 47 0.44 -14.88 0.54
CA VAL A 47 1.81 -15.03 1.08
C VAL A 47 1.80 -15.67 2.47
N THR A 48 0.81 -15.32 3.30
CA THR A 48 0.63 -15.89 4.65
C THR A 48 0.11 -17.34 4.58
N SER A 49 -0.78 -17.67 3.65
CA SER A 49 -1.29 -19.03 3.47
C SER A 49 -0.18 -20.00 3.02
N GLU A 50 0.74 -19.54 2.18
CA GLU A 50 1.94 -20.29 1.76
C GLU A 50 3.03 -20.30 2.84
N LYS A 51 2.80 -19.63 3.97
CA LYS A 51 3.76 -19.50 5.09
C LYS A 51 5.09 -18.84 4.71
N TRP A 52 5.11 -18.01 3.68
CA TRP A 52 6.29 -17.23 3.31
C TRP A 52 6.52 -16.05 4.26
N LEU A 53 5.43 -15.40 4.68
CA LEU A 53 5.44 -14.39 5.74
C LEU A 53 4.57 -14.82 6.91
N ASN A 54 4.93 -14.34 8.09
CA ASN A 54 4.15 -14.54 9.31
C ASN A 54 4.13 -13.24 10.12
N PHE A 55 2.98 -12.95 10.72
CA PHE A 55 2.76 -11.77 11.57
C PHE A 55 2.43 -12.20 13.01
N PRO A 56 3.43 -12.57 13.84
CA PRO A 56 3.18 -13.09 15.19
C PRO A 56 2.45 -12.08 16.09
N VAL A 57 2.82 -10.80 16.02
CA VAL A 57 2.14 -9.72 16.74
C VAL A 57 1.49 -8.78 15.74
N ARG A 58 0.16 -8.78 15.69
CA ARG A 58 -0.63 -8.01 14.74
C ARG A 58 -1.86 -7.38 15.39
N PHE A 59 -2.49 -6.46 14.67
CA PHE A 59 -3.74 -5.84 15.09
C PHE A 59 -4.89 -6.83 14.90
N LEU A 60 -5.75 -7.01 15.92
CA LEU A 60 -6.88 -7.97 15.94
C LEU A 60 -6.48 -9.44 15.63
N PRO A 61 -5.53 -10.04 16.38
CA PRO A 61 -4.97 -11.36 16.07
C PRO A 61 -5.98 -12.51 16.14
N LYS A 62 -7.13 -12.31 16.81
CA LYS A 62 -8.21 -13.31 16.93
C LYS A 62 -9.00 -13.51 15.62
N HIS A 63 -9.01 -12.51 14.75
CA HIS A 63 -9.89 -12.48 13.57
C HIS A 63 -9.11 -12.54 12.24
N PHE A 64 -7.87 -12.08 12.22
CA PHE A 64 -7.09 -11.96 10.98
C PHE A 64 -5.71 -12.57 11.13
N GLN A 65 -5.21 -13.18 10.07
CA GLN A 65 -3.86 -13.73 10.00
C GLN A 65 -2.86 -12.71 9.42
N ILE A 66 -3.34 -11.74 8.63
CA ILE A 66 -2.58 -10.66 8.02
C ILE A 66 -2.45 -9.44 8.93
N ASN A 67 -1.58 -8.50 8.58
CA ASN A 67 -1.43 -7.24 9.31
C ASN A 67 -2.39 -6.17 8.80
N ILE A 68 -3.65 -6.21 9.28
CA ILE A 68 -4.73 -5.30 8.86
C ILE A 68 -4.33 -3.82 8.95
N LEU A 69 -3.58 -3.43 9.97
CA LEU A 69 -3.17 -2.04 10.14
C LEU A 69 -2.31 -1.57 8.98
N PHE A 70 -1.41 -2.43 8.51
CA PHE A 70 -0.56 -2.13 7.37
C PHE A 70 -1.37 -2.16 6.08
N ASP A 71 -2.12 -3.24 5.83
CA ASP A 71 -2.82 -3.49 4.57
C ASP A 71 -3.97 -2.54 4.28
N TYR A 72 -4.75 -2.18 5.31
CA TYR A 72 -5.95 -1.35 5.13
C TYR A 72 -5.76 0.12 5.52
N LEU A 73 -4.63 0.48 6.12
CA LEU A 73 -4.41 1.87 6.54
C LEU A 73 -3.07 2.41 6.01
N LEU A 74 -1.95 1.89 6.46
CA LEU A 74 -0.64 2.51 6.20
C LEU A 74 -0.21 2.39 4.74
N PHE A 75 -0.33 1.21 4.16
CA PHE A 75 0.06 0.97 2.77
C PHE A 75 -0.86 1.71 1.79
N PRO A 76 -2.20 1.71 1.94
CA PRO A 76 -3.07 2.56 1.14
C PRO A 76 -2.76 4.04 1.23
N ILE A 77 -2.45 4.58 2.42
CA ILE A 77 -2.02 5.98 2.60
C ILE A 77 -0.78 6.27 1.76
N THR A 78 0.24 5.43 1.88
CA THR A 78 1.50 5.56 1.13
C THR A 78 1.25 5.45 -0.38
N CYS A 79 0.34 4.55 -0.79
CA CYS A 79 -0.03 4.39 -2.19
C CYS A 79 -0.77 5.62 -2.76
N VAL A 80 -1.64 6.26 -1.98
CA VAL A 80 -2.27 7.53 -2.37
C VAL A 80 -1.20 8.61 -2.53
N ALA A 81 -0.27 8.74 -1.58
CA ALA A 81 0.83 9.70 -1.67
C ALA A 81 1.69 9.48 -2.92
N TYR A 82 2.06 8.23 -3.22
CA TYR A 82 2.76 7.85 -4.45
C TYR A 82 1.99 8.29 -5.70
N ASN A 83 0.69 7.98 -5.77
CA ASN A 83 -0.14 8.33 -6.92
C ASN A 83 -0.28 9.85 -7.10
N GLN A 84 -0.37 10.60 -6.01
CA GLN A 84 -0.41 12.07 -6.02
C GLN A 84 0.88 12.69 -6.55
N ILE A 85 2.04 12.15 -6.14
CA ILE A 85 3.36 12.66 -6.55
C ILE A 85 3.68 12.23 -8.00
N SER A 86 3.23 11.05 -8.43
CA SER A 86 3.47 10.53 -9.77
C SER A 86 2.45 11.01 -10.82
N GLN A 87 1.44 11.79 -10.43
CA GLN A 87 0.30 12.16 -11.28
C GLN A 87 0.70 12.76 -12.64
N HIS A 88 1.70 13.64 -12.66
CA HIS A 88 2.17 14.33 -13.86
C HIS A 88 3.48 13.77 -14.41
N SER A 89 3.92 12.61 -13.92
CA SER A 89 5.19 12.00 -14.35
C SER A 89 5.03 11.22 -15.65
N LYS A 90 6.08 11.23 -16.47
CA LYS A 90 6.25 10.30 -17.60
C LYS A 90 6.55 8.89 -17.08
N LEU A 91 6.43 7.89 -17.94
CA LEU A 91 6.59 6.48 -17.56
C LEU A 91 7.87 6.16 -16.76
N PRO A 92 9.08 6.65 -17.15
CA PRO A 92 10.28 6.41 -16.34
C PRO A 92 10.18 7.02 -14.93
N GLY A 93 9.59 8.23 -14.82
CA GLY A 93 9.40 8.89 -13.53
C GLY A 93 8.37 8.19 -12.64
N ILE A 94 7.37 7.51 -13.22
CA ILE A 94 6.39 6.69 -12.49
C ILE A 94 7.11 5.50 -11.85
N ILE A 95 7.95 4.79 -12.63
CA ILE A 95 8.72 3.63 -12.17
C ILE A 95 9.73 4.05 -11.09
N LEU A 96 10.49 5.11 -11.34
CA LEU A 96 11.48 5.60 -10.38
C LEU A 96 10.83 5.96 -9.04
N LYS A 97 9.67 6.60 -9.07
CA LYS A 97 8.92 6.95 -7.86
C LYS A 97 8.34 5.73 -7.14
N ALA A 98 7.97 4.66 -7.86
CA ALA A 98 7.56 3.42 -7.22
C ALA A 98 8.70 2.87 -6.35
N PHE A 99 9.92 2.80 -6.88
CA PHE A 99 11.09 2.38 -6.10
C PHE A 99 11.47 3.38 -4.99
N TYR A 100 11.30 4.68 -5.22
CA TYR A 100 11.53 5.69 -4.18
C TYR A 100 10.64 5.49 -2.96
N PHE A 101 9.41 4.99 -3.13
CA PHE A 101 8.52 4.64 -2.03
C PHE A 101 8.77 3.22 -1.48
N SER A 102 9.02 2.24 -2.34
CA SER A 102 9.23 0.84 -1.92
C SER A 102 10.53 0.65 -1.13
N ILE A 103 11.63 1.27 -1.54
CA ILE A 103 12.93 1.10 -0.86
C ILE A 103 12.86 1.46 0.63
N PRO A 104 12.39 2.65 1.06
CA PRO A 104 12.30 2.96 2.48
C PRO A 104 11.26 2.08 3.21
N MET A 105 10.18 1.66 2.56
CA MET A 105 9.20 0.75 3.16
C MET A 105 9.81 -0.61 3.41
N THR A 106 10.45 -1.22 2.41
CA THR A 106 11.18 -2.49 2.55
C THR A 106 12.27 -2.39 3.62
N PHE A 107 13.00 -1.28 3.67
CA PHE A 107 14.02 -1.07 4.71
C PHE A 107 13.41 -1.07 6.12
N ILE A 108 12.29 -0.38 6.32
CA ILE A 108 11.54 -0.39 7.59
C ILE A 108 11.05 -1.81 7.90
N GLU A 109 10.53 -2.53 6.91
CA GLU A 109 10.03 -3.90 7.08
C GLU A 109 11.14 -4.85 7.53
N VAL A 110 12.33 -4.79 6.90
CA VAL A 110 13.51 -5.56 7.30
C VAL A 110 13.96 -5.23 8.73
N LEU A 111 13.90 -3.95 9.13
CA LEU A 111 14.18 -3.56 10.51
C LEU A 111 13.15 -4.15 11.49
N LEU A 112 11.87 -4.10 11.12
CA LEU A 112 10.79 -4.68 11.93
C LEU A 112 10.93 -6.21 12.03
N GLU A 113 11.31 -6.88 10.95
CA GLU A 113 11.60 -8.32 10.93
C GLU A 113 12.75 -8.67 11.90
N LYS A 114 13.83 -7.90 11.85
CA LYS A 114 15.05 -8.17 12.65
C LYS A 114 14.87 -7.86 14.14
N TYR A 115 14.20 -6.75 14.47
CA TYR A 115 14.16 -6.23 15.85
C TYR A 115 12.83 -6.42 16.57
N THR A 116 11.79 -6.92 15.88
CA THR A 116 10.45 -7.09 16.48
C THR A 116 9.84 -8.44 16.08
N ASN A 117 8.66 -8.74 16.64
CA ASN A 117 7.82 -9.87 16.23
C ASN A 117 6.59 -9.39 15.44
N LEU A 118 6.65 -8.22 14.82
CA LEU A 118 5.55 -7.70 13.99
C LEU A 118 5.45 -8.41 12.64
N ILE A 119 6.59 -8.78 12.07
CA ILE A 119 6.70 -9.56 10.84
C ILE A 119 7.88 -10.53 10.97
N LYS A 120 7.76 -11.70 10.36
CA LYS A 120 8.83 -12.69 10.26
C LYS A 120 8.86 -13.30 8.87
N TYR A 121 10.03 -13.29 8.27
CA TYR A 121 10.33 -13.94 7.00
C TYR A 121 10.61 -15.42 7.24
N ASN A 122 10.06 -16.27 6.40
CA ASN A 122 10.42 -17.67 6.33
C ASN A 122 11.48 -17.90 5.24
N LYS A 123 12.02 -19.14 5.15
CA LYS A 123 13.20 -19.47 4.33
C LYS A 123 13.08 -19.08 2.85
N ASP A 124 11.86 -19.02 2.31
CA ASP A 124 11.61 -18.80 0.88
C ASP A 124 11.26 -17.33 0.57
N TRP A 125 11.22 -16.45 1.59
CA TRP A 125 10.93 -15.02 1.43
C TRP A 125 12.12 -14.17 1.82
N HIS A 126 12.47 -13.22 0.94
CA HIS A 126 13.63 -12.36 1.10
C HIS A 126 13.21 -10.88 0.98
N TRP A 127 14.06 -9.97 1.41
CA TRP A 127 13.81 -8.54 1.35
C TRP A 127 13.53 -8.01 -0.08
N TYR A 128 14.13 -8.62 -1.09
CA TYR A 128 13.90 -8.23 -2.49
C TYR A 128 12.51 -8.68 -3.00
N ASP A 129 11.93 -9.75 -2.44
CA ASP A 129 10.56 -10.17 -2.75
C ASP A 129 9.56 -9.14 -2.24
N THR A 130 9.76 -8.63 -1.02
CA THR A 130 9.00 -7.48 -0.47
C THR A 130 9.15 -6.26 -1.38
N LEU A 131 10.38 -5.88 -1.72
CA LEU A 131 10.64 -4.71 -2.57
C LEU A 131 9.91 -4.80 -3.92
N LEU A 132 10.00 -5.95 -4.59
CA LEU A 132 9.35 -6.17 -5.88
C LEU A 132 7.82 -6.17 -5.76
N THR A 133 7.29 -6.86 -4.77
CA THR A 133 5.85 -6.92 -4.52
C THR A 133 5.27 -5.53 -4.23
N GLU A 134 5.92 -4.74 -3.39
CA GLU A 134 5.54 -3.36 -3.11
C GLU A 134 5.58 -2.50 -4.38
N ALA A 135 6.69 -2.52 -5.13
CA ALA A 135 6.84 -1.76 -6.36
C ALA A 135 5.78 -2.14 -7.41
N CYS A 136 5.54 -3.44 -7.62
CA CYS A 136 4.51 -3.94 -8.53
C CYS A 136 3.12 -3.45 -8.13
N THR A 137 2.76 -3.51 -6.85
CA THR A 137 1.44 -3.06 -6.39
C THR A 137 1.27 -1.55 -6.47
N PHE A 138 2.33 -0.74 -6.32
CA PHE A 138 2.30 0.70 -6.61
C PHE A 138 2.03 0.95 -8.09
N LEU A 139 2.73 0.27 -8.99
CA LEU A 139 2.54 0.40 -10.44
C LEU A 139 1.14 -0.06 -10.87
N LEU A 140 0.63 -1.16 -10.31
CA LEU A 140 -0.74 -1.63 -10.57
C LEU A 140 -1.78 -0.58 -10.15
N SER A 141 -1.64 0.02 -8.97
CA SER A 141 -2.56 1.07 -8.52
C SER A 141 -2.51 2.29 -9.43
N ARG A 142 -1.32 2.65 -9.93
CA ARG A 142 -1.13 3.76 -10.86
C ARG A 142 -1.78 3.51 -12.22
N THR A 143 -1.67 2.27 -12.72
CA THR A 143 -2.32 1.84 -13.97
C THR A 143 -3.83 1.84 -13.82
N CYS A 144 -4.34 1.31 -12.71
CA CYS A 144 -5.78 1.27 -12.41
C CYS A 144 -6.40 2.67 -12.42
N ILE A 145 -5.84 3.62 -11.68
CA ILE A 145 -6.39 4.99 -11.66
C ILE A 145 -6.24 5.70 -13.01
N GLY A 146 -5.17 5.41 -13.77
CA GLY A 146 -4.99 5.92 -15.12
C GLY A 146 -6.09 5.44 -16.06
N PHE A 147 -6.46 4.17 -15.97
CA PHE A 147 -7.54 3.57 -16.75
C PHE A 147 -8.91 4.18 -16.38
N VAL A 148 -9.22 4.29 -15.10
CA VAL A 148 -10.48 4.90 -14.64
C VAL A 148 -10.62 6.35 -15.13
N ARG A 149 -9.54 7.15 -15.06
CA ARG A 149 -9.55 8.52 -15.57
C ARG A 149 -9.76 8.59 -17.08
N LYS A 150 -9.26 7.62 -17.84
CA LYS A 150 -9.52 7.54 -19.28
C LYS A 150 -10.98 7.28 -19.55
N LEU A 151 -11.59 6.30 -18.89
CA LEU A 151 -13.02 6.01 -19.03
C LEU A 151 -13.91 7.21 -18.65
N ASP A 152 -13.58 7.92 -17.57
CA ASP A 152 -14.34 9.12 -17.15
C ASP A 152 -14.30 10.25 -18.21
N LYS A 153 -13.17 10.40 -18.91
CA LYS A 153 -13.02 11.35 -20.01
C LYS A 153 -13.83 10.95 -21.25
N ASP A 154 -13.82 9.68 -21.59
CA ASP A 154 -14.53 9.16 -22.77
C ASP A 154 -16.06 9.26 -22.57
N ASN A 155 -16.55 8.92 -21.37
CA ASN A 155 -17.98 9.07 -21.02
C ASN A 155 -18.43 10.54 -21.08
N LYS A 156 -17.61 11.49 -20.61
CA LYS A 156 -17.96 12.91 -20.70
C LYS A 156 -18.05 13.40 -22.15
N LYS A 157 -17.21 12.92 -23.06
CA LYS A 157 -17.30 13.26 -24.47
C LYS A 157 -18.60 12.76 -25.10
N GLN A 158 -19.04 11.56 -24.73
CA GLN A 158 -20.30 11.00 -25.24
C GLN A 158 -21.55 11.71 -24.71
N SER A 159 -21.51 12.29 -23.52
CA SER A 159 -22.66 13.03 -22.95
C SER A 159 -22.86 14.44 -23.53
N PHE A 160 -21.95 14.92 -24.37
CA PHE A 160 -22.03 16.21 -25.08
C PHE A 160 -22.36 16.07 -26.58
N LEU A 161 -22.56 14.84 -27.06
CA LEU A 161 -23.04 14.51 -28.41
C LEU A 161 -24.51 14.11 -28.38
#